data_efad1d421bd78c8c53ef8aa2592a2de0
#
_entry.id   efad1d421bd78c8c53ef8aa2592a2de0
#
_cell.length_a   1.000
_cell.length_b   1.000
_cell.length_c   1.000
_cell.angle_alpha   90.00
_cell.angle_beta   90.00
_cell.angle_gamma   90.00
#
_symmetry.space_group_name_H-M   'P 1'
#
loop_
_entity.id
_entity.type
_entity.pdbx_description
1 polymer ?
#
loop_
_entity_poly.entity_id
_entity_poly.type
_entity_poly.pdbx_seq_one_letter_code
_entity_poly.pdbx_strand_id
1 'polypeptide(L)'
;FHLFNIEAGQKTAEILGNNLDLLTTYISQHFEFIRNNLENKGNVVGNHYLIELTSILLTIATFEFDGLEEEYFYYKNELMKELDRQFYNDGTNFEGSTHYAAFVTEALIICKLAIEEIDTNSDIIPRIDQIIKSNRYLLSKLINNCELSQIGDNDTGRLYYFNFDEDAPLKMTWL
;
A
#
# COMPACT_ATOMS: atom_id res chain seq x y z
N PHE A 1 -4.48 14.89 -4.35
CA PHE A 1 -5.97 14.85 -4.32
C PHE A 1 -6.61 14.38 -5.63
N HIS A 2 -5.83 14.01 -6.65
CA HIS A 2 -6.38 13.44 -7.89
C HIS A 2 -6.92 12.00 -7.74
N LEU A 3 -6.53 11.27 -6.71
CA LEU A 3 -7.07 9.92 -6.40
C LEU A 3 -8.54 9.93 -5.99
N PHE A 4 -9.08 11.10 -5.61
CA PHE A 4 -10.49 11.29 -5.30
C PHE A 4 -11.11 12.18 -6.39
N ASN A 5 -12.30 11.79 -6.85
CA ASN A 5 -13.12 12.62 -7.73
C ASN A 5 -13.02 14.10 -7.29
N ILE A 6 -12.84 15.03 -8.23
CA ILE A 6 -12.69 16.48 -7.97
C ILE A 6 -13.78 17.01 -7.03
N GLU A 7 -15.02 16.52 -7.15
CA GLU A 7 -16.13 16.85 -6.24
C GLU A 7 -15.88 16.37 -4.80
N ALA A 8 -15.34 15.17 -4.61
CA ALA A 8 -15.01 14.66 -3.29
C ALA A 8 -13.83 15.44 -2.68
N GLY A 9 -12.83 15.83 -3.47
CA GLY A 9 -11.72 16.67 -3.04
C GLY A 9 -12.17 18.06 -2.60
N GLN A 10 -13.05 18.71 -3.35
CA GLN A 10 -13.62 20.01 -2.98
C GLN A 10 -14.43 19.95 -1.68
N LYS A 11 -15.28 18.93 -1.55
CA LYS A 11 -16.08 18.72 -0.34
C LYS A 11 -15.20 18.40 0.87
N THR A 12 -14.13 17.64 0.68
CA THR A 12 -13.15 17.37 1.73
C THR A 12 -12.42 18.64 2.14
N ALA A 13 -12.01 19.49 1.18
CA ALA A 13 -11.39 20.77 1.47
C ALA A 13 -12.33 21.74 2.22
N GLU A 14 -13.62 21.76 1.89
CA GLU A 14 -14.64 22.52 2.63
C GLU A 14 -14.81 22.01 4.08
N ILE A 15 -14.84 20.69 4.27
CA ILE A 15 -14.97 20.06 5.60
C ILE A 15 -13.73 20.30 6.45
N LEU A 16 -12.54 20.17 5.85
CA LEU A 16 -11.27 20.36 6.55
C LEU A 16 -11.04 21.86 6.88
N GLY A 17 -11.46 22.77 5.99
CA GLY A 17 -11.35 24.21 6.20
C GLY A 17 -9.97 24.61 6.71
N ASN A 18 -9.92 25.31 7.85
CA ASN A 18 -8.67 25.77 8.48
C ASN A 18 -7.78 24.63 9.04
N ASN A 19 -8.25 23.38 9.02
CA ASN A 19 -7.45 22.23 9.47
C ASN A 19 -6.60 21.64 8.35
N LEU A 20 -6.68 22.13 7.12
CA LEU A 20 -5.87 21.61 6.00
C LEU A 20 -4.37 21.78 6.26
N ASP A 21 -3.95 22.96 6.74
CA ASP A 21 -2.55 23.24 7.08
C ASP A 21 -2.06 22.33 8.21
N LEU A 22 -2.93 22.07 9.19
CA LEU A 22 -2.63 21.17 10.29
C LEU A 22 -2.47 19.73 9.80
N LEU A 23 -3.36 19.26 8.93
CA LEU A 23 -3.28 17.94 8.31
C LEU A 23 -1.99 17.78 7.49
N THR A 24 -1.67 18.76 6.65
CA THR A 24 -0.44 18.78 5.86
C THR A 24 0.80 18.73 6.75
N THR A 25 0.79 19.48 7.86
CA THR A 25 1.87 19.45 8.85
C THR A 25 2.05 18.05 9.45
N TYR A 26 0.97 17.41 9.87
CA TYR A 26 1.05 16.05 10.43
C TYR A 26 1.52 15.02 9.39
N ILE A 27 1.01 15.09 8.17
CA ILE A 27 1.45 14.19 7.10
C ILE A 27 2.95 14.36 6.83
N SER A 28 3.44 15.61 6.76
CA SER A 28 4.87 15.88 6.58
C SER A 28 5.71 15.32 7.74
N GLN A 29 5.25 15.46 8.98
CA GLN A 29 5.94 14.89 10.15
C GLN A 29 5.97 13.36 10.12
N HIS A 30 4.87 12.71 9.73
CA HIS A 30 4.81 11.26 9.58
C HIS A 30 5.72 10.78 8.45
N PHE A 31 5.72 11.47 7.32
CA PHE A 31 6.60 11.17 6.19
C PHE A 31 8.08 11.24 6.62
N GLU A 32 8.49 12.32 7.28
CA GLU A 32 9.85 12.48 7.81
C GLU A 32 10.20 11.39 8.82
N PHE A 33 9.25 11.03 9.69
CA PHE A 33 9.47 9.97 10.68
C PHE A 33 9.69 8.62 9.99
N ILE A 34 8.82 8.22 9.07
CA ILE A 34 8.92 6.94 8.37
C ILE A 34 10.23 6.85 7.61
N ARG A 35 10.58 7.84 6.79
CA ARG A 35 11.80 7.78 5.97
C ARG A 35 13.10 7.74 6.79
N ASN A 36 13.08 8.23 8.02
CA ASN A 36 14.23 8.21 8.93
C ASN A 36 14.26 6.96 9.84
N ASN A 37 13.22 6.15 9.86
CA ASN A 37 13.09 5.00 10.76
C ASN A 37 12.69 3.70 10.03
N LEU A 38 13.13 3.52 8.80
CA LEU A 38 12.81 2.35 7.99
C LEU A 38 13.23 1.03 8.64
N GLU A 39 12.35 0.05 8.61
CA GLU A 39 12.58 -1.32 9.11
C GLU A 39 13.32 -2.20 8.09
N ASN A 40 14.41 -1.67 7.52
CA ASN A 40 15.24 -2.34 6.52
C ASN A 40 16.50 -2.98 7.12
N LYS A 41 16.58 -3.12 8.45
CA LYS A 41 17.75 -3.63 9.15
C LYS A 41 17.53 -5.09 9.57
N GLY A 42 18.54 -5.90 9.38
CA GLY A 42 18.54 -7.31 9.81
C GLY A 42 18.57 -8.30 8.64
N ASN A 43 18.51 -9.59 8.97
CA ASN A 43 18.61 -10.67 8.00
C ASN A 43 17.27 -11.01 7.33
N VAL A 44 16.18 -10.63 7.96
CA VAL A 44 14.81 -10.83 7.46
C VAL A 44 14.12 -9.47 7.45
N VAL A 45 13.75 -9.02 6.26
CA VAL A 45 12.97 -7.80 6.03
C VAL A 45 11.63 -8.26 5.49
N GLY A 46 10.55 -7.95 6.21
CA GLY A 46 9.21 -8.44 5.93
C GLY A 46 8.27 -7.36 5.39
N ASN A 47 6.98 -7.61 5.58
CA ASN A 47 5.92 -6.73 5.12
C ASN A 47 6.03 -5.29 5.67
N HIS A 48 6.56 -5.05 6.86
CA HIS A 48 6.72 -3.72 7.44
C HIS A 48 7.49 -2.79 6.51
N TYR A 49 8.68 -3.20 6.07
CA TYR A 49 9.48 -2.39 5.14
C TYR A 49 8.79 -2.17 3.79
N LEU A 50 8.09 -3.18 3.28
CA LEU A 50 7.30 -3.03 2.06
C LEU A 50 6.19 -1.98 2.23
N ILE A 51 5.46 -2.01 3.35
CA ILE A 51 4.42 -1.03 3.65
C ILE A 51 4.99 0.38 3.83
N GLU A 52 6.15 0.52 4.48
CA GLU A 52 6.84 1.81 4.60
C GLU A 52 7.20 2.39 3.23
N LEU A 53 7.77 1.57 2.33
CA LEU A 53 8.08 2.00 0.96
C LEU A 53 6.84 2.40 0.17
N THR A 54 5.76 1.61 0.26
CA THR A 54 4.49 1.96 -0.41
C THR A 54 3.88 3.24 0.17
N SER A 55 3.99 3.45 1.48
CA SER A 55 3.49 4.66 2.15
C SER A 55 4.27 5.91 1.73
N ILE A 56 5.59 5.81 1.60
CA ILE A 56 6.44 6.91 1.12
C ILE A 56 6.08 7.26 -0.32
N LEU A 57 6.01 6.27 -1.22
CA LEU A 57 5.67 6.50 -2.62
C LEU A 57 4.27 7.07 -2.79
N LEU A 58 3.28 6.57 -2.04
CA LEU A 58 1.94 7.13 -2.00
C LEU A 58 1.95 8.60 -1.56
N THR A 59 2.72 8.92 -0.52
CA THR A 59 2.80 10.28 0.01
C THR A 59 3.43 11.23 -1.01
N ILE A 60 4.56 10.86 -1.63
CA ILE A 60 5.21 11.64 -2.68
C ILE A 60 4.25 11.89 -3.84
N ALA A 61 3.58 10.84 -4.34
CA ALA A 61 2.67 10.95 -5.48
C ALA A 61 1.42 11.79 -5.17
N THR A 62 0.91 11.73 -3.92
CA THR A 62 -0.33 12.42 -3.54
C THR A 62 -0.11 13.91 -3.27
N PHE A 63 1.04 14.28 -2.69
CA PHE A 63 1.27 15.64 -2.22
C PHE A 63 2.24 16.44 -3.12
N GLU A 64 2.79 15.81 -4.17
CA GLU A 64 3.68 16.47 -5.14
C GLU A 64 4.72 17.37 -4.44
N PHE A 65 5.46 16.81 -3.46
CA PHE A 65 6.49 17.57 -2.77
C PHE A 65 7.58 17.97 -3.76
N ASP A 66 7.73 19.26 -3.98
CA ASP A 66 8.77 19.82 -4.84
C ASP A 66 10.15 19.32 -4.40
N GLY A 67 10.93 18.83 -5.36
CA GLY A 67 12.32 18.41 -5.14
C GLY A 67 12.47 16.99 -4.58
N LEU A 68 11.42 16.15 -4.60
CA LEU A 68 11.49 14.75 -4.17
C LEU A 68 11.61 13.75 -5.34
N GLU A 69 11.98 14.20 -6.54
CA GLU A 69 12.13 13.33 -7.70
C GLU A 69 13.21 12.26 -7.48
N GLU A 70 14.35 12.65 -6.87
CA GLU A 70 15.44 11.71 -6.56
C GLU A 70 14.99 10.68 -5.52
N GLU A 71 14.26 11.10 -4.47
CA GLU A 71 13.67 10.22 -3.47
C GLU A 71 12.64 9.28 -4.10
N TYR A 72 11.78 9.76 -4.99
CA TYR A 72 10.83 8.93 -5.69
C TYR A 72 11.55 7.77 -6.41
N PHE A 73 12.56 8.08 -7.22
CA PHE A 73 13.33 7.06 -7.93
C PHE A 73 14.08 6.12 -7.00
N TYR A 74 14.61 6.64 -5.90
CA TYR A 74 15.27 5.82 -4.88
C TYR A 74 14.29 4.82 -4.26
N TYR A 75 13.17 5.27 -3.73
CA TYR A 75 12.19 4.41 -3.07
C TYR A 75 11.46 3.47 -4.04
N LYS A 76 11.23 3.89 -5.27
CA LYS A 76 10.73 3.00 -6.34
C LYS A 76 11.69 1.84 -6.61
N ASN A 77 12.98 2.10 -6.68
CA ASN A 77 14.00 1.06 -6.86
C ASN A 77 14.11 0.15 -5.63
N GLU A 78 14.00 0.68 -4.42
CA GLU A 78 13.96 -0.14 -3.20
C GLU A 78 12.70 -1.03 -3.18
N LEU A 79 11.53 -0.48 -3.54
CA LEU A 79 10.32 -1.27 -3.65
C LEU A 79 10.48 -2.41 -4.68
N MET A 80 11.05 -2.14 -5.85
CA MET A 80 11.31 -3.20 -6.85
C MET A 80 12.16 -4.35 -6.26
N LYS A 81 13.22 -4.02 -5.51
CA LYS A 81 14.05 -5.03 -4.84
C LYS A 81 13.25 -5.85 -3.83
N GLU A 82 12.39 -5.20 -3.05
CA GLU A 82 11.56 -5.89 -2.07
C GLU A 82 10.46 -6.73 -2.73
N LEU A 83 9.89 -6.31 -3.86
CA LEU A 83 8.98 -7.15 -4.64
C LEU A 83 9.65 -8.43 -5.12
N ASP A 84 10.91 -8.36 -5.55
CA ASP A 84 11.66 -9.54 -5.98
C ASP A 84 12.11 -10.41 -4.81
N ARG A 85 12.30 -9.82 -3.63
CA ARG A 85 12.70 -10.53 -2.41
C ARG A 85 11.53 -11.21 -1.70
N GLN A 86 10.37 -10.52 -1.63
CA GLN A 86 9.24 -10.95 -0.82
C GLN A 86 8.19 -11.75 -1.60
N PHE A 87 8.27 -11.77 -2.94
CA PHE A 87 7.33 -12.50 -3.77
C PHE A 87 8.06 -13.48 -4.70
N TYR A 88 7.57 -14.71 -4.71
CA TYR A 88 8.06 -15.74 -5.64
C TYR A 88 7.70 -15.38 -7.10
N ASN A 89 8.25 -16.14 -8.04
CA ASN A 89 7.99 -15.95 -9.46
C ASN A 89 6.51 -16.10 -9.85
N ASP A 90 5.75 -16.87 -9.08
CA ASP A 90 4.32 -17.04 -9.25
C ASP A 90 3.50 -15.89 -8.61
N GLY A 91 4.17 -14.95 -7.93
CA GLY A 91 3.56 -13.79 -7.28
C GLY A 91 3.06 -14.05 -5.86
N THR A 92 3.25 -15.25 -5.29
CA THR A 92 2.86 -15.52 -3.91
C THR A 92 3.85 -14.91 -2.92
N ASN A 93 3.34 -14.44 -1.77
CA ASN A 93 4.17 -13.84 -0.72
C ASN A 93 4.92 -14.92 0.07
N PHE A 94 6.18 -14.66 0.43
CA PHE A 94 7.06 -15.60 1.12
C PHE A 94 6.64 -15.88 2.58
N GLU A 95 5.89 -15.00 3.22
CA GLU A 95 5.47 -15.16 4.62
C GLU A 95 4.45 -16.29 4.83
N GLY A 96 3.84 -16.78 3.75
CA GLY A 96 2.94 -17.92 3.80
C GLY A 96 1.64 -17.69 4.58
N SER A 97 1.28 -16.44 4.81
CA SER A 97 0.05 -16.04 5.49
C SER A 97 -0.97 -15.49 4.49
N THR A 98 -2.22 -15.95 4.57
CA THR A 98 -3.31 -15.43 3.73
C THR A 98 -3.67 -13.99 4.08
N HIS A 99 -3.60 -13.63 5.36
CA HIS A 99 -3.91 -12.28 5.83
C HIS A 99 -2.81 -11.29 5.44
N TYR A 100 -1.55 -11.66 5.61
CA TYR A 100 -0.45 -10.81 5.15
C TYR A 100 -0.38 -10.68 3.63
N ALA A 101 -0.66 -11.77 2.89
CA ALA A 101 -0.78 -11.68 1.44
C ALA A 101 -1.90 -10.71 1.00
N ALA A 102 -3.04 -10.71 1.70
CA ALA A 102 -4.12 -9.75 1.47
C ALA A 102 -3.66 -8.31 1.78
N PHE A 103 -3.07 -8.09 2.96
CA PHE A 103 -2.61 -6.80 3.44
C PHE A 103 -1.59 -6.14 2.50
N VAL A 104 -0.54 -6.88 2.12
CA VAL A 104 0.47 -6.34 1.18
C VAL A 104 -0.11 -6.13 -0.22
N THR A 105 -1.08 -6.95 -0.65
CA THR A 105 -1.74 -6.75 -1.94
C THR A 105 -2.58 -5.47 -1.95
N GLU A 106 -3.28 -5.17 -0.87
CA GLU A 106 -3.99 -3.89 -0.70
C GLU A 106 -3.04 -2.69 -0.81
N ALA A 107 -1.89 -2.75 -0.13
CA ALA A 107 -0.87 -1.71 -0.20
C ALA A 107 -0.35 -1.51 -1.63
N LEU A 108 -0.08 -2.60 -2.34
CA LEU A 108 0.40 -2.55 -3.72
C LEU A 108 -0.63 -2.00 -4.69
N ILE A 109 -1.92 -2.29 -4.50
CA ILE A 109 -3.00 -1.73 -5.34
C ILE A 109 -2.97 -0.19 -5.26
N ILE A 110 -2.88 0.37 -4.05
CA ILE A 110 -2.89 1.83 -3.88
C ILE A 110 -1.59 2.46 -4.35
N CYS A 111 -0.47 1.84 -3.99
CA CYS A 111 0.83 2.30 -4.45
C CYS A 111 0.90 2.34 -5.98
N LYS A 112 0.37 1.31 -6.66
CA LYS A 112 0.25 1.29 -8.11
C LYS A 112 -0.53 2.49 -8.63
N LEU A 113 -1.74 2.75 -8.11
CA LEU A 113 -2.55 3.88 -8.54
C LEU A 113 -1.82 5.21 -8.36
N ALA A 114 -1.11 5.37 -7.25
CA ALA A 114 -0.32 6.56 -6.98
C ALA A 114 0.86 6.73 -7.96
N ILE A 115 1.57 5.64 -8.25
CA ILE A 115 2.68 5.66 -9.23
C ILE A 115 2.16 5.99 -10.63
N GLU A 116 1.05 5.39 -11.06
CA GLU A 116 0.46 5.62 -12.39
C GLU A 116 0.07 7.09 -12.63
N GLU A 117 -0.27 7.86 -11.59
CA GLU A 117 -0.58 9.29 -11.68
C GLU A 117 0.66 10.14 -12.03
N ILE A 118 1.83 9.79 -11.52
CA ILE A 118 3.06 10.59 -11.70
C ILE A 118 4.06 9.97 -12.69
N ASP A 119 4.01 8.65 -12.91
CA ASP A 119 4.92 7.89 -13.78
C ASP A 119 4.14 6.80 -14.52
N THR A 120 3.29 7.22 -15.47
CA THR A 120 2.34 6.35 -16.20
C THR A 120 2.98 5.12 -16.87
N ASN A 121 4.25 5.20 -17.24
CA ASN A 121 5.00 4.13 -17.89
C ASN A 121 6.07 3.52 -16.98
N SER A 122 5.88 3.58 -15.68
CA SER A 122 6.84 3.08 -14.70
C SER A 122 7.13 1.60 -14.89
N ASP A 123 8.40 1.25 -14.89
CA ASP A 123 8.91 -0.12 -15.08
C ASP A 123 8.52 -1.09 -13.95
N ILE A 124 8.12 -0.57 -12.79
CA ILE A 124 7.66 -1.37 -11.65
C ILE A 124 6.22 -1.90 -11.84
N ILE A 125 5.38 -1.22 -12.61
CA ILE A 125 3.95 -1.54 -12.75
C ILE A 125 3.69 -2.98 -13.23
N PRO A 126 4.39 -3.51 -14.24
CA PRO A 126 4.18 -4.89 -14.66
C PRO A 126 4.44 -5.92 -13.55
N ARG A 127 5.41 -5.67 -12.67
CA ARG A 127 5.71 -6.54 -11.54
C ARG A 127 4.64 -6.48 -10.47
N ILE A 128 4.17 -5.29 -10.14
CA ILE A 128 3.06 -5.08 -9.21
C ILE A 128 1.79 -5.76 -9.74
N ASP A 129 1.46 -5.59 -11.02
CA ASP A 129 0.29 -6.22 -11.64
C ASP A 129 0.34 -7.75 -11.60
N GLN A 130 1.51 -8.32 -11.84
CA GLN A 130 1.70 -9.77 -11.73
C GLN A 130 1.40 -10.24 -10.31
N ILE A 131 1.93 -9.57 -9.29
CA ILE A 131 1.74 -9.92 -7.88
C ILE A 131 0.26 -9.78 -7.49
N ILE A 132 -0.37 -8.66 -7.81
CA ILE A 132 -1.80 -8.42 -7.53
C ILE A 132 -2.65 -9.51 -8.17
N LYS A 133 -2.43 -9.82 -9.45
CA LYS A 133 -3.18 -10.84 -10.18
C LYS A 133 -3.04 -12.22 -9.53
N SER A 134 -1.82 -12.61 -9.16
CA SER A 134 -1.53 -13.91 -8.57
C SER A 134 -2.15 -14.04 -7.18
N ASN A 135 -2.00 -13.03 -6.32
CA ASN A 135 -2.59 -13.05 -4.98
C ASN A 135 -4.12 -13.02 -5.04
N ARG A 136 -4.72 -12.19 -5.91
CA ARG A 136 -6.18 -12.20 -6.11
C ARG A 136 -6.67 -13.58 -6.51
N TYR A 137 -6.00 -14.24 -7.44
CA TYR A 137 -6.36 -15.59 -7.85
C TYR A 137 -6.27 -16.58 -6.68
N LEU A 138 -5.14 -16.60 -5.96
CA LEU A 138 -4.95 -17.47 -4.80
C LEU A 138 -6.00 -17.22 -3.72
N LEU A 139 -6.12 -15.97 -3.28
CA LEU A 139 -7.03 -15.60 -2.20
C LEU A 139 -8.49 -15.88 -2.56
N SER A 140 -8.89 -15.69 -3.83
CA SER A 140 -10.25 -16.03 -4.29
C SER A 140 -10.59 -17.52 -4.14
N LYS A 141 -9.58 -18.41 -4.15
CA LYS A 141 -9.77 -19.87 -3.93
C LYS A 141 -9.87 -20.22 -2.44
N LEU A 142 -9.46 -19.33 -1.57
CA LEU A 142 -9.43 -19.55 -0.12
C LEU A 142 -10.58 -18.83 0.60
N ILE A 143 -11.47 -18.17 -0.14
CA ILE A 143 -12.66 -17.53 0.41
C ILE A 143 -13.78 -18.58 0.50
N ASN A 144 -14.38 -18.68 1.70
CA ASN A 144 -15.56 -19.46 1.97
C ASN A 144 -16.59 -18.58 2.70
N ASN A 145 -17.83 -18.51 2.19
CA ASN A 145 -18.91 -17.67 2.73
C ASN A 145 -18.51 -16.18 2.94
N CYS A 146 -17.77 -15.63 1.98
CA CYS A 146 -17.20 -14.26 2.03
C CYS A 146 -16.12 -14.04 3.10
N GLU A 147 -15.63 -15.10 3.73
CA GLU A 147 -14.55 -15.05 4.70
C GLU A 147 -13.28 -15.68 4.12
N LEU A 148 -12.13 -15.03 4.35
CA LEU A 148 -10.84 -15.56 3.96
C LEU A 148 -10.40 -16.62 4.96
N SER A 149 -10.09 -17.82 4.45
CA SER A 149 -9.55 -18.90 5.28
C SER A 149 -8.20 -18.48 5.86
N GLN A 150 -8.06 -18.58 7.18
CA GLN A 150 -6.79 -18.26 7.85
C GLN A 150 -5.80 -19.39 7.64
N ILE A 151 -4.68 -19.06 7.00
CA ILE A 151 -3.47 -19.89 6.89
C ILE A 151 -2.30 -19.02 7.31
N GLY A 152 -1.45 -19.54 8.20
CA GLY A 152 -0.33 -18.76 8.77
C GLY A 152 -0.80 -17.73 9.80
N ASP A 153 0.07 -16.78 10.06
CA ASP A 153 -0.14 -15.74 11.06
C ASP A 153 -1.25 -14.76 10.66
N ASN A 154 -1.91 -14.19 11.66
CA ASN A 154 -2.93 -13.18 11.48
C ASN A 154 -2.90 -12.19 12.66
N ASP A 155 -2.63 -10.93 12.37
CA ASP A 155 -2.74 -9.83 13.32
C ASP A 155 -3.88 -8.85 12.96
N THR A 156 -4.81 -9.29 12.11
CA THR A 156 -5.94 -8.48 11.63
C THR A 156 -5.58 -7.21 10.86
N GLY A 157 -4.33 -7.12 10.37
CA GLY A 157 -3.85 -5.97 9.59
C GLY A 157 -4.69 -5.72 8.33
N ARG A 158 -5.24 -4.52 8.23
CA ARG A 158 -6.02 -4.03 7.08
C ARG A 158 -5.63 -2.61 6.78
N LEU A 159 -5.50 -2.25 5.51
CA LEU A 159 -5.34 -0.86 5.10
C LEU A 159 -6.69 -0.15 4.94
N TYR A 160 -7.74 -0.89 4.59
CA TYR A 160 -9.08 -0.34 4.38
C TYR A 160 -10.11 -0.96 5.30
N TYR A 161 -10.81 -0.10 6.00
CA TYR A 161 -12.02 -0.43 6.75
C TYR A 161 -13.22 0.16 6.00
N PHE A 162 -13.82 -0.65 5.12
CA PHE A 162 -15.07 -0.24 4.46
C PHE A 162 -16.31 -0.42 5.34
N ASN A 163 -16.17 -1.13 6.47
CA ASN A 163 -17.17 -1.22 7.53
C ASN A 163 -16.50 -0.98 8.88
N PHE A 164 -17.08 -0.10 9.69
CA PHE A 164 -16.59 0.25 11.04
C PHE A 164 -16.84 -0.84 12.10
N ASP A 165 -17.19 -2.05 11.70
CA ASP A 165 -17.36 -3.19 12.60
C ASP A 165 -15.99 -3.87 12.78
N GLU A 166 -15.33 -3.55 13.90
CA GLU A 166 -14.00 -4.06 14.24
C GLU A 166 -13.98 -5.59 14.39
N ASP A 167 -15.14 -6.20 14.73
CA ASP A 167 -15.30 -7.65 14.91
C ASP A 167 -15.72 -8.37 13.60
N ALA A 168 -15.97 -7.62 12.51
CA ALA A 168 -16.37 -8.24 11.26
C ALA A 168 -15.21 -9.03 10.63
N PRO A 169 -15.48 -10.27 10.16
CA PRO A 169 -14.48 -11.06 9.45
C PRO A 169 -13.98 -10.30 8.21
N LEU A 170 -12.74 -10.56 7.82
CA LEU A 170 -12.12 -9.93 6.66
C LEU A 170 -12.94 -10.22 5.40
N LYS A 171 -13.76 -9.24 4.99
CA LYS A 171 -14.50 -9.32 3.74
C LYS A 171 -13.64 -8.67 2.66
N MET A 172 -13.17 -9.47 1.75
CA MET A 172 -12.36 -9.01 0.63
C MET A 172 -13.27 -8.51 -0.49
N THR A 173 -13.65 -7.23 -0.42
CA THR A 173 -14.56 -6.61 -1.40
C THR A 173 -13.90 -6.28 -2.74
N TRP A 174 -12.56 -6.36 -2.82
CA TRP A 174 -11.78 -6.08 -4.02
C TRP A 174 -11.37 -7.35 -4.80
N LEU A 175 -11.71 -8.54 -4.30
CA LEU A 175 -11.56 -9.81 -5.02
C LEU A 175 -12.77 -10.05 -5.91
#